data_7b204baee2a2254d4a040e1ac06394e6
#
_entry.id   7b204baee2a2254d4a040e1ac06394e6
#
_cell.length_a   1.000
_cell.length_b   1.000
_cell.length_c   1.000
_cell.angle_alpha   90.00
_cell.angle_beta   90.00
_cell.angle_gamma   90.00
#
_symmetry.space_group_name_H-M   'P 1'
#
loop_
_entity.id
_entity.type
_entity.pdbx_description
1 polymer ?
#
loop_
_entity_poly.entity_id
_entity_poly.type
_entity_poly.pdbx_seq_one_letter_code
_entity_poly.pdbx_strand_id
1 'polypeptide(L)'
;FFVVSLVFIYAGQIVLQIGLILGAPEPLEYLKGNWLDIPRFLAAGVVIALITTTIPLAVASFTNRRAYASAFVIGLFILSSAVGEILIECPDQHEGPGFQQGPCEPLTRDFAKYAGLSAVGRVPIHVSDMIFDKDNESKLSVEVAKLNDSIPILWYVLLTAVPGIILWQRYRRIAS
;
A
#
# COMPACT_ATOMS: atom_id res chain seq x y z
N PHE A 1 17.71 -8.18 -4.42
CA PHE A 1 16.87 -6.98 -4.39
C PHE A 1 15.92 -6.96 -3.21
N PHE A 2 15.12 -8.01 -2.98
CA PHE A 2 14.17 -8.07 -1.85
C PHE A 2 14.87 -7.82 -0.50
N VAL A 3 15.98 -8.50 -0.23
CA VAL A 3 16.75 -8.32 1.02
C VAL A 3 17.28 -6.88 1.14
N VAL A 4 17.77 -6.29 0.06
CA VAL A 4 18.24 -4.90 0.06
C VAL A 4 17.09 -3.93 0.36
N SER A 5 15.91 -4.13 -0.25
CA SER A 5 14.71 -3.34 0.02
C SER A 5 14.26 -3.46 1.47
N LEU A 6 14.27 -4.70 2.03
CA LEU A 6 13.97 -4.93 3.44
C LEU A 6 14.95 -4.18 4.36
N VAL A 7 16.25 -4.26 4.08
CA VAL A 7 17.27 -3.55 4.88
C VAL A 7 17.00 -2.04 4.88
N PHE A 8 16.71 -1.44 3.73
CA PHE A 8 16.39 -0.01 3.67
C PHE A 8 15.12 0.35 4.44
N ILE A 9 14.05 -0.44 4.30
CA ILE A 9 12.79 -0.21 5.01
C ILE A 9 13.00 -0.33 6.51
N TYR A 10 13.66 -1.40 6.97
CA TYR A 10 13.90 -1.59 8.40
C TYR A 10 14.91 -0.61 8.98
N ALA A 11 15.94 -0.21 8.24
CA ALA A 11 16.88 0.80 8.72
C ALA A 11 16.16 2.11 9.07
N GLY A 12 15.27 2.60 8.21
CA GLY A 12 14.46 3.78 8.49
C GLY A 12 13.54 3.60 9.71
N GLN A 13 12.88 2.46 9.80
CA GLN A 13 11.98 2.15 10.93
C GLN A 13 12.74 2.00 12.25
N ILE A 14 13.90 1.35 12.26
CA ILE A 14 14.74 1.20 13.45
C ILE A 14 15.23 2.57 13.95
N VAL A 15 15.67 3.45 13.05
CA VAL A 15 16.10 4.80 13.41
C VAL A 15 14.94 5.58 14.05
N LEU A 16 13.74 5.50 13.48
CA LEU A 16 12.54 6.13 14.05
C LEU A 16 12.19 5.57 15.42
N GLN A 17 12.23 4.25 15.60
CA GLN A 17 11.93 3.60 16.88
C GLN A 17 12.96 3.98 17.96
N ILE A 18 14.25 3.99 17.61
CA ILE A 18 15.30 4.46 18.53
C ILE A 18 15.05 5.92 18.92
N GLY A 19 14.69 6.78 17.95
CA GLY A 19 14.35 8.18 18.23
C GLY A 19 13.16 8.33 19.18
N LEU A 20 12.09 7.55 18.99
CA LEU A 20 10.92 7.55 19.86
C LEU A 20 11.23 7.05 21.28
N ILE A 21 12.03 5.98 21.40
CA ILE A 21 12.45 5.43 22.69
C ILE A 21 13.31 6.44 23.45
N LEU A 22 14.28 7.05 22.77
CA LEU A 22 15.18 8.05 23.39
C LEU A 22 14.45 9.37 23.74
N GLY A 23 13.41 9.71 23.00
CA GLY A 23 12.57 10.89 23.25
C GLY A 23 11.50 10.68 24.32
N ALA A 24 11.23 9.44 24.71
CA ALA A 24 10.24 9.13 25.74
C ALA A 24 10.77 9.49 27.14
N PRO A 25 9.93 10.07 28.03
CA PRO A 25 10.36 10.42 29.40
C PRO A 25 10.77 9.19 30.21
N GLU A 26 10.19 8.02 29.93
CA GLU A 26 10.51 6.74 30.56
C GLU A 26 10.70 5.65 29.50
N PRO A 27 11.91 5.49 28.92
CA PRO A 27 12.17 4.61 27.78
C PRO A 27 11.82 3.15 28.01
N LEU A 28 12.07 2.64 29.24
CA LEU A 28 11.81 1.23 29.58
C LEU A 28 10.31 0.93 29.71
N GLU A 29 9.53 1.85 30.24
CA GLU A 29 8.08 1.71 30.32
C GLU A 29 7.43 1.82 28.94
N TYR A 30 7.91 2.75 28.12
CA TYR A 30 7.50 2.85 26.74
C TYR A 30 7.70 1.53 25.97
N LEU A 31 8.88 0.91 26.15
CA LEU A 31 9.22 -0.35 25.48
C LEU A 31 8.35 -1.51 25.99
N LYS A 32 8.06 -1.55 27.29
CA LYS A 32 7.19 -2.57 27.88
C LYS A 32 5.73 -2.40 27.42
N GLY A 33 5.25 -1.16 27.29
CA GLY A 33 3.88 -0.88 26.81
C GLY A 33 3.68 -1.20 25.34
N ASN A 34 4.73 -1.03 24.51
CA ASN A 34 4.64 -1.15 23.05
C ASN A 34 5.42 -2.35 22.48
N TRP A 35 5.70 -3.36 23.29
CA TRP A 35 6.50 -4.52 22.84
C TRP A 35 5.84 -5.30 21.69
N LEU A 36 4.50 -5.30 21.60
CA LEU A 36 3.74 -5.91 20.51
C LEU A 36 3.87 -5.15 19.18
N ASP A 37 4.28 -3.90 19.23
CA ASP A 37 4.46 -3.12 17.99
C ASP A 37 5.72 -3.57 17.22
N ILE A 38 6.71 -4.15 17.91
CA ILE A 38 7.92 -4.64 17.24
C ILE A 38 7.60 -5.71 16.17
N PRO A 39 6.89 -6.81 16.47
CA PRO A 39 6.52 -7.79 15.45
C PRO A 39 5.55 -7.21 14.41
N ARG A 40 4.67 -6.27 14.80
CA ARG A 40 3.77 -5.59 13.86
C ARG A 40 4.56 -4.76 12.83
N PHE A 41 5.58 -4.02 13.27
CA PHE A 41 6.48 -3.28 12.37
C PHE A 41 7.22 -4.20 11.40
N LEU A 42 7.72 -5.35 11.89
CA LEU A 42 8.38 -6.33 11.04
C LEU A 42 7.42 -6.87 9.99
N ALA A 43 6.20 -7.23 10.38
CA ALA A 43 5.17 -7.72 9.46
C ALA A 43 4.80 -6.67 8.41
N ALA A 44 4.52 -5.43 8.82
CA ALA A 44 4.19 -4.33 7.91
C ALA A 44 5.35 -4.03 6.94
N GLY A 45 6.60 -4.06 7.41
CA GLY A 45 7.78 -3.90 6.57
C GLY A 45 7.88 -4.98 5.48
N VAL A 46 7.60 -6.25 5.80
CA VAL A 46 7.55 -7.33 4.81
C VAL A 46 6.43 -7.10 3.80
N VAL A 47 5.24 -6.71 4.25
CA VAL A 47 4.08 -6.42 3.39
C VAL A 47 4.44 -5.33 2.37
N ILE A 48 5.01 -4.22 2.81
CA ILE A 48 5.41 -3.13 1.91
C ILE A 48 6.54 -3.58 0.97
N ALA A 49 7.56 -4.28 1.50
CA ALA A 49 8.70 -4.73 0.71
C ALA A 49 8.30 -5.71 -0.39
N LEU A 50 7.37 -6.62 -0.14
CA LEU A 50 6.92 -7.60 -1.13
C LEU A 50 6.32 -6.91 -2.36
N ILE A 51 5.40 -5.99 -2.18
CA ILE A 51 4.73 -5.34 -3.32
C ILE A 51 5.67 -4.37 -4.06
N THR A 52 6.49 -3.61 -3.30
CA THR A 52 7.43 -2.64 -3.87
C THR A 52 8.62 -3.29 -4.58
N THR A 53 8.89 -4.57 -4.35
CA THR A 53 9.95 -5.30 -5.06
C THR A 53 9.40 -6.18 -6.17
N THR A 54 8.31 -6.91 -5.95
CA THR A 54 7.79 -7.88 -6.93
C THR A 54 7.26 -7.20 -8.18
N ILE A 55 6.48 -6.12 -8.04
CA ILE A 55 5.92 -5.40 -9.20
C ILE A 55 7.02 -4.77 -10.06
N PRO A 56 7.95 -3.95 -9.53
CA PRO A 56 9.02 -3.37 -10.35
C PRO A 56 9.93 -4.42 -11.00
N LEU A 57 10.26 -5.50 -10.29
CA LEU A 57 11.08 -6.57 -10.86
C LEU A 57 10.36 -7.32 -11.97
N ALA A 58 9.05 -7.59 -11.80
CA ALA A 58 8.25 -8.20 -12.86
C ALA A 58 8.23 -7.31 -14.10
N VAL A 59 7.93 -6.02 -13.95
CA VAL A 59 7.94 -5.07 -15.06
C VAL A 59 9.32 -4.98 -15.72
N ALA A 60 10.39 -4.86 -14.92
CA ALA A 60 11.76 -4.82 -15.43
C ALA A 60 12.14 -6.10 -16.19
N SER A 61 11.54 -7.24 -15.86
CA SER A 61 11.79 -8.49 -16.57
C SER A 61 11.24 -8.51 -18.01
N PHE A 62 10.27 -7.66 -18.34
CA PHE A 62 9.66 -7.57 -19.66
C PHE A 62 10.34 -6.56 -20.59
N THR A 63 11.18 -5.67 -20.07
CA THR A 63 11.81 -4.63 -20.87
C THR A 63 13.32 -4.63 -20.69
N ASN A 64 14.03 -4.45 -21.80
CA ASN A 64 15.50 -4.31 -21.80
C ASN A 64 15.94 -2.89 -21.46
N ARG A 65 15.03 -1.93 -21.42
CA ARG A 65 15.32 -0.52 -21.15
C ARG A 65 14.85 -0.13 -19.76
N ARG A 66 15.79 0.08 -18.85
CA ARG A 66 15.53 0.41 -17.42
C ARG A 66 14.65 1.66 -17.25
N ALA A 67 14.84 2.66 -18.11
CA ALA A 67 14.07 3.91 -18.06
C ALA A 67 12.56 3.67 -18.30
N TYR A 68 12.20 2.79 -19.24
CA TYR A 68 10.78 2.47 -19.47
C TYR A 68 10.18 1.67 -18.34
N ALA A 69 10.95 0.76 -17.72
CA ALA A 69 10.48 0.01 -16.58
C ALA A 69 10.15 0.93 -15.40
N SER A 70 11.05 1.84 -15.05
CA SER A 70 10.83 2.79 -13.95
C SER A 70 9.68 3.74 -14.23
N ALA A 71 9.60 4.30 -15.44
CA ALA A 71 8.49 5.19 -15.83
C ALA A 71 7.14 4.46 -15.76
N PHE A 72 7.07 3.21 -16.23
CA PHE A 72 5.85 2.41 -16.17
C PHE A 72 5.43 2.13 -14.72
N VAL A 73 6.37 1.77 -13.85
CA VAL A 73 6.09 1.49 -12.44
C VAL A 73 5.59 2.75 -11.72
N ILE A 74 6.28 3.88 -11.91
CA ILE A 74 5.85 5.15 -11.33
C ILE A 74 4.45 5.54 -11.86
N GLY A 75 4.25 5.42 -13.17
CA GLY A 75 2.95 5.68 -13.80
C GLY A 75 1.86 4.76 -13.25
N LEU A 76 2.13 3.46 -13.07
CA LEU A 76 1.18 2.50 -12.50
C LEU A 76 0.75 2.92 -11.08
N PHE A 77 1.69 3.25 -10.20
CA PHE A 77 1.37 3.65 -8.83
C PHE A 77 0.60 4.98 -8.78
N ILE A 78 1.02 5.98 -9.56
CA ILE A 78 0.34 7.29 -9.60
C ILE A 78 -1.05 7.16 -10.21
N LEU A 79 -1.18 6.52 -11.38
CA LEU A 79 -2.47 6.37 -12.06
C LEU A 79 -3.44 5.52 -11.26
N SER A 80 -2.99 4.41 -10.67
CA SER A 80 -3.85 3.56 -9.84
C SER A 80 -4.36 4.30 -8.60
N SER A 81 -3.54 5.12 -7.97
CA SER A 81 -3.95 5.96 -6.83
C SER A 81 -4.93 7.05 -7.27
N ALA A 82 -4.63 7.76 -8.37
CA ALA A 82 -5.52 8.79 -8.90
C ALA A 82 -6.88 8.23 -9.31
N VAL A 83 -6.91 7.06 -9.98
CA VAL A 83 -8.18 6.39 -10.33
C VAL A 83 -8.96 6.01 -9.08
N GLY A 84 -8.32 5.45 -8.05
CA GLY A 84 -8.95 5.13 -6.79
C GLY A 84 -9.56 6.35 -6.10
N GLU A 85 -8.85 7.46 -6.07
CA GLU A 85 -9.31 8.72 -5.49
C GLU A 85 -10.48 9.33 -6.29
N ILE A 86 -10.37 9.42 -7.61
CA ILE A 86 -11.43 9.96 -8.49
C ILE A 86 -12.72 9.13 -8.36
N LEU A 87 -12.63 7.82 -8.24
CA LEU A 87 -13.81 6.96 -8.12
C LEU A 87 -14.51 7.07 -6.76
N ILE A 88 -13.80 7.51 -5.72
CA ILE A 88 -14.36 7.68 -4.37
C ILE A 88 -14.68 9.13 -4.06
N GLU A 89 -13.87 10.06 -4.54
CA GLU A 89 -14.18 11.48 -4.42
C GLU A 89 -15.16 11.91 -5.49
N CYS A 90 -16.36 12.27 -5.04
CA CYS A 90 -17.10 13.27 -5.77
C CYS A 90 -16.22 14.54 -5.81
N PRO A 91 -15.94 15.12 -6.98
CA PRO A 91 -15.23 16.39 -7.02
C PRO A 91 -16.01 17.37 -6.14
N ASP A 92 -15.35 17.88 -5.09
CA ASP A 92 -15.90 18.93 -4.27
C ASP A 92 -16.32 20.04 -5.24
N GLN A 93 -17.62 20.21 -5.42
CA GLN A 93 -18.13 21.26 -6.27
C GLN A 93 -17.65 22.55 -5.60
N HIS A 94 -16.70 23.23 -6.26
CA HIS A 94 -16.24 24.54 -5.83
C HIS A 94 -17.45 25.35 -5.44
N GLU A 95 -17.47 25.87 -4.24
CA GLU A 95 -18.49 26.79 -3.72
C GLU A 95 -18.52 28.03 -4.61
N GLY A 96 -19.20 27.92 -5.76
CA GLY A 96 -19.56 29.04 -6.59
C GLY A 96 -20.95 29.51 -6.17
N PRO A 97 -21.18 30.81 -5.97
CA PRO A 97 -22.51 31.33 -5.61
C PRO A 97 -23.46 31.04 -6.80
N GLY A 98 -24.35 30.05 -6.64
CA GLY A 98 -25.40 29.75 -7.60
C GLY A 98 -25.56 28.31 -8.08
N PHE A 99 -24.68 27.38 -7.73
CA PHE A 99 -24.87 25.98 -8.04
C PHE A 99 -25.58 25.27 -6.89
N GLN A 100 -26.79 24.76 -7.16
CA GLN A 100 -27.50 23.87 -6.25
C GLN A 100 -26.65 22.61 -6.04
N GLN A 101 -26.28 22.38 -4.79
CA GLN A 101 -25.67 21.14 -4.34
C GLN A 101 -26.68 20.00 -4.52
N GLY A 102 -26.68 19.37 -5.69
CA GLY A 102 -27.28 18.06 -5.81
C GLY A 102 -26.52 17.08 -4.91
N PRO A 103 -27.21 16.13 -4.24
CA PRO A 103 -26.51 15.09 -3.50
C PRO A 103 -25.59 14.38 -4.48
N CYS A 104 -24.29 14.44 -4.21
CA CYS A 104 -23.31 13.69 -4.97
C CYS A 104 -23.59 12.20 -4.71
N GLU A 105 -24.30 11.55 -5.61
CA GLU A 105 -24.40 10.11 -5.60
C GLU A 105 -23.07 9.56 -6.10
N PRO A 106 -22.26 8.96 -5.21
CA PRO A 106 -21.08 8.25 -5.66
C PRO A 106 -21.54 7.19 -6.67
N LEU A 107 -20.87 7.10 -7.81
CA LEU A 107 -21.14 6.12 -8.87
C LEU A 107 -21.33 4.73 -8.25
N THR A 108 -22.55 4.39 -7.85
CA THR A 108 -22.97 3.17 -7.15
C THR A 108 -22.20 2.91 -5.85
N ARG A 109 -22.86 3.12 -4.71
CA ARG A 109 -22.35 2.89 -3.34
C ARG A 109 -21.62 1.55 -3.16
N ASP A 110 -22.00 0.52 -3.90
CA ASP A 110 -21.38 -0.80 -3.80
C ASP A 110 -20.08 -0.91 -4.59
N PHE A 111 -19.91 -0.14 -5.66
CA PHE A 111 -18.67 -0.16 -6.45
C PHE A 111 -17.55 0.68 -5.79
N ALA A 112 -17.90 1.73 -5.06
CA ALA A 112 -16.93 2.59 -4.35
C ALA A 112 -16.03 1.81 -3.39
N LYS A 113 -16.59 0.78 -2.73
CA LYS A 113 -15.83 -0.11 -1.84
C LYS A 113 -14.69 -0.84 -2.57
N TYR A 114 -14.95 -1.26 -3.81
CA TYR A 114 -13.96 -1.97 -4.64
C TYR A 114 -13.00 -1.01 -5.37
N ALA A 115 -13.42 0.24 -5.57
CA ALA A 115 -12.57 1.26 -6.19
C ALA A 115 -11.29 1.50 -5.39
N GLY A 116 -11.36 1.43 -4.06
CA GLY A 116 -10.19 1.52 -3.18
C GLY A 116 -9.15 0.44 -3.43
N LEU A 117 -9.57 -0.76 -3.87
CA LEU A 117 -8.65 -1.84 -4.21
C LEU A 117 -7.88 -1.59 -5.52
N SER A 118 -8.37 -0.69 -6.38
CA SER A 118 -7.66 -0.30 -7.62
C SER A 118 -6.40 0.50 -7.35
N ALA A 119 -6.30 1.18 -6.19
CA ALA A 119 -5.15 1.94 -5.77
C ALA A 119 -4.03 1.01 -5.26
N VAL A 120 -3.28 0.41 -6.19
CA VAL A 120 -2.25 -0.61 -5.92
C VAL A 120 -1.25 -0.17 -4.84
N GLY A 121 -0.88 1.11 -4.80
CA GLY A 121 0.02 1.66 -3.80
C GLY A 121 -0.59 1.80 -2.39
N ARG A 122 -1.92 1.84 -2.28
CA ARG A 122 -2.64 1.97 -1.00
C ARG A 122 -2.96 0.62 -0.36
N VAL A 123 -3.09 -0.43 -1.14
CA VAL A 123 -3.39 -1.79 -0.64
C VAL A 123 -2.41 -2.26 0.45
N PRO A 124 -1.06 -2.16 0.28
CA PRO A 124 -0.13 -2.57 1.33
C PRO A 124 -0.20 -1.68 2.57
N ILE A 125 -0.55 -0.39 2.41
CA ILE A 125 -0.74 0.53 3.54
C ILE A 125 -1.98 0.10 4.32
N HIS A 126 -3.09 -0.18 3.65
CA HIS A 126 -4.31 -0.66 4.30
C HIS A 126 -4.08 -1.99 5.05
N VAL A 127 -3.36 -2.95 4.44
CA VAL A 127 -3.00 -4.20 5.14
C VAL A 127 -2.09 -3.94 6.35
N SER A 128 -1.21 -2.94 6.26
CA SER A 128 -0.38 -2.53 7.41
C SER A 128 -1.23 -1.90 8.52
N ASP A 129 -2.21 -1.05 8.18
CA ASP A 129 -3.13 -0.44 9.15
C ASP A 129 -3.95 -1.52 9.89
N MET A 130 -4.38 -2.58 9.17
CA MET A 130 -5.02 -3.74 9.80
C MET A 130 -4.10 -4.48 10.79
N ILE A 131 -2.79 -4.59 10.50
CA ILE A 131 -1.80 -5.21 11.40
C ILE A 131 -1.65 -4.37 12.68
N PHE A 132 -1.73 -3.04 12.56
CA PHE A 132 -1.60 -2.12 13.69
C PHE A 132 -2.89 -1.87 14.44
N ASP A 133 -4.02 -2.39 13.95
CA ASP A 133 -5.36 -2.13 14.51
C ASP A 133 -5.64 -0.62 14.63
N LYS A 134 -5.24 0.13 13.59
CA LYS A 134 -5.43 1.58 13.52
C LYS A 134 -6.72 1.93 12.80
N ASP A 135 -7.38 2.98 13.28
CA ASP A 135 -8.49 3.58 12.57
C ASP A 135 -8.03 4.12 11.21
N ASN A 136 -8.83 3.86 10.19
CA ASN A 136 -8.53 4.25 8.83
C ASN A 136 -8.72 5.78 8.67
N GLU A 137 -7.64 6.52 8.50
CA GLU A 137 -7.66 7.99 8.39
C GLU A 137 -7.99 8.47 6.98
N SER A 138 -7.73 7.67 5.93
CA SER A 138 -7.99 8.07 4.55
C SER A 138 -9.39 7.64 4.09
N LYS A 139 -10.07 8.47 3.29
CA LYS A 139 -11.38 8.14 2.69
C LYS A 139 -11.36 6.80 1.96
N LEU A 140 -10.28 6.51 1.23
CA LEU A 140 -10.02 5.23 0.56
C LEU A 140 -9.97 4.06 1.53
N SER A 141 -9.25 4.19 2.62
CA SER A 141 -9.14 3.15 3.64
C SER A 141 -10.46 2.89 4.35
N VAL A 142 -11.25 3.96 4.61
CA VAL A 142 -12.60 3.86 5.20
C VAL A 142 -13.55 3.09 4.28
N GLU A 143 -13.52 3.33 2.97
CA GLU A 143 -14.37 2.60 2.03
C GLU A 143 -13.96 1.13 1.90
N VAL A 144 -12.66 0.85 1.84
CA VAL A 144 -12.13 -0.52 1.80
C VAL A 144 -12.42 -1.27 3.10
N ALA A 145 -12.38 -0.59 4.25
CA ALA A 145 -12.73 -1.17 5.56
C ALA A 145 -14.20 -1.61 5.69
N LYS A 146 -15.10 -1.14 4.82
CA LYS A 146 -16.47 -1.65 4.73
C LYS A 146 -16.56 -3.03 4.06
N LEU A 147 -15.50 -3.46 3.39
CA LEU A 147 -15.38 -4.82 2.86
C LEU A 147 -14.99 -5.79 3.98
N ASN A 148 -15.27 -7.07 3.76
CA ASN A 148 -14.73 -8.12 4.63
C ASN A 148 -13.19 -8.10 4.56
N ASP A 149 -12.51 -8.13 5.70
CA ASP A 149 -11.04 -8.07 5.84
C ASP A 149 -10.30 -9.09 4.96
N SER A 150 -10.95 -10.21 4.66
CA SER A 150 -10.40 -11.22 3.76
C SER A 150 -10.19 -10.71 2.32
N ILE A 151 -10.98 -9.74 1.87
CA ILE A 151 -10.93 -9.25 0.47
C ILE A 151 -9.67 -8.43 0.21
N PRO A 152 -9.31 -7.42 1.00
CA PRO A 152 -8.05 -6.68 0.84
C PRO A 152 -6.82 -7.58 0.97
N ILE A 153 -6.83 -8.54 1.90
CA ILE A 153 -5.75 -9.49 2.09
C ILE A 153 -5.60 -10.40 0.86
N LEU A 154 -6.70 -10.97 0.35
CA LEU A 154 -6.68 -11.80 -0.85
C LEU A 154 -6.18 -11.01 -2.06
N TRP A 155 -6.65 -9.77 -2.21
CA TRP A 155 -6.21 -8.87 -3.27
C TRP A 155 -4.71 -8.55 -3.18
N TYR A 156 -4.22 -8.27 -1.98
CA TYR A 156 -2.79 -8.07 -1.73
C TYR A 156 -1.97 -9.31 -2.11
N VAL A 157 -2.41 -10.51 -1.68
CA VAL A 157 -1.76 -11.77 -2.05
C VAL A 157 -1.73 -11.96 -3.56
N LEU A 158 -2.82 -11.65 -4.25
CA LEU A 158 -2.89 -11.75 -5.71
C LEU A 158 -1.93 -10.76 -6.38
N LEU A 159 -1.89 -9.50 -5.92
CA LEU A 159 -0.99 -8.46 -6.44
C LEU A 159 0.49 -8.80 -6.24
N THR A 160 0.84 -9.59 -5.24
CA THR A 160 2.22 -10.02 -4.98
C THR A 160 2.55 -11.36 -5.62
N ALA A 161 1.63 -12.32 -5.58
CA ALA A 161 1.83 -13.66 -6.10
C ALA A 161 1.92 -13.68 -7.64
N VAL A 162 1.07 -12.93 -8.34
CA VAL A 162 1.08 -12.91 -9.81
C VAL A 162 2.43 -12.43 -10.37
N PRO A 163 2.96 -11.26 -9.97
CA PRO A 163 4.30 -10.85 -10.38
C PRO A 163 5.39 -11.82 -9.93
N GLY A 164 5.27 -12.39 -8.72
CA GLY A 164 6.20 -13.39 -8.19
C GLY A 164 6.27 -14.65 -9.05
N ILE A 165 5.12 -15.19 -9.49
CA ILE A 165 5.04 -16.35 -10.37
C ILE A 165 5.65 -16.03 -11.74
N ILE A 166 5.36 -14.86 -12.30
CA ILE A 166 5.93 -14.42 -13.58
C ILE A 166 7.46 -14.39 -13.48
N LEU A 167 7.99 -13.79 -12.41
CA LEU A 167 9.43 -13.77 -12.17
C LEU A 167 10.01 -15.18 -12.06
N TRP A 168 9.40 -16.04 -11.25
CA TRP A 168 9.83 -17.43 -11.08
C TRP A 168 9.89 -18.17 -12.39
N GLN A 169 8.84 -18.13 -13.21
CA GLN A 169 8.79 -18.81 -14.51
C GLN A 169 9.85 -18.29 -15.46
N ARG A 170 10.11 -16.98 -15.45
CA ARG A 170 11.09 -16.37 -16.34
C ARG A 170 12.53 -16.72 -15.94
N TYR A 171 12.85 -16.65 -14.66
CA TYR A 171 14.20 -16.98 -14.19
C TYR A 171 14.50 -18.48 -14.26
N ARG A 172 13.51 -19.32 -14.06
CA ARG A 172 13.68 -20.78 -14.23
C ARG A 172 14.07 -21.16 -15.67
N ARG A 173 13.55 -20.46 -16.67
CA ARG A 173 13.91 -20.70 -18.08
C ARG A 173 15.31 -20.25 -18.46
N ILE A 174 15.91 -19.33 -17.69
CA ILE A 174 17.28 -18.85 -17.93
C ILE A 174 18.30 -19.78 -17.25
N ALA A 175 17.90 -20.46 -16.18
CA ALA A 175 18.76 -21.36 -15.40
C ALA A 175 18.80 -22.80 -15.93
N SER A 176 17.94 -23.16 -16.88
CA SER A 176 17.93 -24.44 -17.61
C SER A 176 18.61 -24.33 -18.97
#